data_4ff5ae15005c100f114619d2a4861ecd
#
_entry.id   4ff5ae15005c100f114619d2a4861ecd
#
_cell.length_a   1.000
_cell.length_b   1.000
_cell.length_c   1.000
_cell.angle_alpha   90.00
_cell.angle_beta   90.00
_cell.angle_gamma   90.00
#
_symmetry.space_group_name_H-M   'P 1'
#
loop_
_entity.id
_entity.type
_entity.pdbx_description
1 polymer ?
#
loop_
_entity_poly.entity_id
_entity_poly.type
_entity_poly.pdbx_seq_one_letter_code
_entity_poly.pdbx_strand_id
1 'polypeptide(L)'
;MKKRILGKTGFKITEIGTGTWQVGGKWGSPFSHANADAILNASVDNGVNFLDTADVYSDGESEKAVGRLVRSRSERIYVATKCGRRISPHTNAGYTTKVLRKYVEDSLRNMGLETLDLIQLHCPPTETFYRPEIFALFDDLKKEGKIVHLGVSVKLVEQAMKAMEYENVTTVQIIFNMLRQLPSEKFFAVAKKKNVGILARVPLASGLLTGKFSAATSFAEGDHRAPIRANEAFSNNEAFGGLDFGKGLE
;
A
#
# COMPACT_ATOMS: atom_id res chain seq x y z
N MET A 1 -3.34 21.25 -4.55
CA MET A 1 -3.23 20.38 -3.35
C MET A 1 -1.87 20.59 -2.69
N LYS A 2 -1.77 20.55 -1.35
CA LYS A 2 -0.50 20.71 -0.64
C LYS A 2 0.40 19.50 -0.87
N LYS A 3 1.72 19.74 -1.00
CA LYS A 3 2.72 18.71 -1.25
C LYS A 3 3.76 18.68 -0.13
N ARG A 4 4.29 17.47 0.16
CA ARG A 4 5.38 17.24 1.12
C ARG A 4 6.46 16.35 0.50
N ILE A 5 7.67 16.42 1.04
CA ILE A 5 8.74 15.48 0.70
C ILE A 5 8.49 14.18 1.47
N LEU A 6 8.50 13.07 0.75
CA LEU A 6 8.32 11.73 1.31
C LEU A 6 9.65 11.20 1.86
N GLY A 7 10.03 11.70 3.03
CA GLY A 7 11.28 11.31 3.69
C GLY A 7 12.51 11.38 2.79
N LYS A 8 13.42 10.42 2.95
CA LYS A 8 14.69 10.35 2.18
C LYS A 8 14.52 9.93 0.70
N THR A 9 13.27 9.70 0.23
CA THR A 9 13.03 9.49 -1.21
C THR A 9 13.26 10.75 -2.03
N GLY A 10 13.12 11.94 -1.44
CA GLY A 10 13.15 13.21 -2.15
C GLY A 10 11.88 13.48 -2.98
N PHE A 11 10.94 12.56 -3.07
CA PHE A 11 9.72 12.74 -3.84
C PHE A 11 8.81 13.79 -3.21
N LYS A 12 8.48 14.82 -3.99
CA LYS A 12 7.51 15.86 -3.58
C LYS A 12 6.10 15.41 -3.97
N ILE A 13 5.45 14.70 -3.08
CA ILE A 13 4.12 14.12 -3.29
C ILE A 13 3.02 14.95 -2.62
N THR A 14 1.79 14.81 -3.10
CA THR A 14 0.60 15.38 -2.45
C THR A 14 0.34 14.70 -1.11
N GLU A 15 -0.17 15.45 -0.12
CA GLU A 15 -0.49 14.92 1.21
C GLU A 15 -1.58 13.84 1.15
N ILE A 16 -2.43 13.88 0.12
CA ILE A 16 -3.41 12.83 -0.19
C ILE A 16 -2.94 12.12 -1.45
N GLY A 17 -2.80 10.81 -1.38
CA GLY A 17 -2.57 9.93 -2.51
C GLY A 17 -3.81 9.11 -2.85
N THR A 18 -3.88 8.58 -4.06
CA THR A 18 -4.97 7.69 -4.48
C THR A 18 -4.56 6.24 -4.34
N GLY A 19 -5.22 5.53 -3.43
CA GLY A 19 -5.13 4.07 -3.34
C GLY A 19 -6.00 3.41 -4.40
N THR A 20 -5.48 2.39 -5.05
CA THR A 20 -6.11 1.79 -6.23
C THR A 20 -6.70 0.40 -5.99
N TRP A 21 -6.82 -0.02 -4.74
CA TRP A 21 -7.34 -1.35 -4.41
C TRP A 21 -8.73 -1.64 -5.00
N GLN A 22 -9.59 -0.62 -5.06
CA GLN A 22 -10.96 -0.73 -5.57
C GLN A 22 -11.18 0.12 -6.83
N VAL A 23 -10.13 0.53 -7.53
CA VAL A 23 -10.24 1.48 -8.65
C VAL A 23 -11.08 0.94 -9.80
N GLY A 24 -11.06 -0.35 -10.06
CA GLY A 24 -11.82 -1.00 -11.13
C GLY A 24 -13.15 -1.59 -10.70
N GLY A 25 -13.56 -1.46 -9.44
CA GLY A 25 -14.80 -2.02 -8.94
C GLY A 25 -14.72 -2.58 -7.53
N LYS A 26 -15.78 -3.22 -7.09
CA LYS A 26 -15.85 -3.85 -5.76
C LYS A 26 -15.04 -5.14 -5.74
N TRP A 27 -14.64 -5.56 -4.55
CA TRP A 27 -14.00 -6.86 -4.34
C TRP A 27 -14.88 -8.00 -4.90
N GLY A 28 -14.25 -8.91 -5.65
CA GLY A 28 -14.96 -10.04 -6.26
C GLY A 28 -15.77 -9.71 -7.54
N SER A 29 -15.88 -8.43 -7.93
CA SER A 29 -16.50 -8.06 -9.20
C SER A 29 -15.46 -8.03 -10.34
N PRO A 30 -15.89 -8.22 -11.61
CA PRO A 30 -15.03 -8.00 -12.76
C PRO A 30 -14.42 -6.60 -12.74
N PHE A 31 -13.16 -6.49 -13.15
CA PHE A 31 -12.47 -5.21 -13.22
C PHE A 31 -13.01 -4.35 -14.36
N SER A 32 -13.48 -3.16 -14.03
CA SER A 32 -13.95 -2.18 -15.02
C SER A 32 -12.83 -1.21 -15.38
N HIS A 33 -12.27 -1.37 -16.57
CA HIS A 33 -11.24 -0.45 -17.09
C HIS A 33 -11.77 0.99 -17.18
N ALA A 34 -13.01 1.18 -17.63
CA ALA A 34 -13.62 2.50 -17.75
C ALA A 34 -13.73 3.21 -16.39
N ASN A 35 -14.16 2.49 -15.34
CA ASN A 35 -14.20 3.06 -13.98
C ASN A 35 -12.79 3.38 -13.47
N ALA A 36 -11.83 2.48 -13.70
CA ALA A 36 -10.45 2.69 -13.29
C ALA A 36 -9.86 3.94 -13.94
N ASP A 37 -10.01 4.06 -15.25
CA ASP A 37 -9.50 5.19 -16.02
C ASP A 37 -10.18 6.50 -15.58
N ALA A 38 -11.51 6.50 -15.35
CA ALA A 38 -12.25 7.67 -14.89
C ALA A 38 -11.79 8.14 -13.50
N ILE A 39 -11.65 7.21 -12.54
CA ILE A 39 -11.21 7.53 -11.16
C ILE A 39 -9.76 8.05 -11.17
N LEU A 40 -8.86 7.38 -11.89
CA LEU A 40 -7.45 7.75 -11.93
C LEU A 40 -7.25 9.12 -12.60
N ASN A 41 -7.93 9.39 -13.73
CA ASN A 41 -7.90 10.69 -14.37
C ASN A 41 -8.46 11.79 -13.46
N ALA A 42 -9.64 11.58 -12.87
CA ALA A 42 -10.21 12.53 -11.93
C ALA A 42 -9.28 12.83 -10.75
N SER A 43 -8.56 11.84 -10.24
CA SER A 43 -7.58 12.03 -9.16
C SER A 43 -6.46 12.98 -9.58
N VAL A 44 -5.86 12.74 -10.74
CA VAL A 44 -4.75 13.56 -11.25
C VAL A 44 -5.22 14.94 -11.65
N ASP A 45 -6.37 15.07 -12.31
CA ASP A 45 -6.99 16.35 -12.70
C ASP A 45 -7.30 17.22 -11.46
N ASN A 46 -7.56 16.62 -10.30
CA ASN A 46 -7.69 17.31 -9.02
C ASN A 46 -6.35 17.54 -8.29
N GLY A 47 -5.21 17.30 -8.96
CA GLY A 47 -3.88 17.63 -8.52
C GLY A 47 -3.20 16.58 -7.64
N VAL A 48 -3.72 15.36 -7.54
CA VAL A 48 -3.00 14.23 -6.92
C VAL A 48 -1.84 13.84 -7.82
N ASN A 49 -0.66 13.65 -7.23
CA ASN A 49 0.53 13.18 -7.95
C ASN A 49 1.18 11.93 -7.32
N PHE A 50 0.45 11.23 -6.46
CA PHE A 50 0.91 9.99 -5.84
C PHE A 50 -0.17 8.91 -5.91
N LEU A 51 0.14 7.79 -6.57
CA LEU A 51 -0.74 6.65 -6.72
C LEU A 51 -0.15 5.44 -6.00
N ASP A 52 -0.97 4.73 -5.23
CA ASP A 52 -0.57 3.52 -4.50
C ASP A 52 -1.34 2.30 -5.01
N THR A 53 -0.65 1.39 -5.66
CA THR A 53 -1.18 0.14 -6.22
C THR A 53 -0.50 -1.10 -5.60
N ALA A 54 -0.79 -2.29 -6.11
CA ALA A 54 -0.09 -3.54 -5.79
C ALA A 54 -0.29 -4.58 -6.89
N ASP A 55 0.66 -5.52 -7.00
CA ASP A 55 0.63 -6.66 -7.92
C ASP A 55 -0.59 -7.56 -7.76
N VAL A 56 -1.12 -7.64 -6.54
CA VAL A 56 -2.27 -8.48 -6.16
C VAL A 56 -3.62 -7.80 -6.41
N TYR A 57 -3.64 -6.48 -6.67
CA TYR A 57 -4.93 -5.77 -6.85
C TYR A 57 -5.54 -6.11 -8.21
N SER A 58 -6.68 -6.82 -8.15
CA SER A 58 -7.39 -7.35 -9.32
C SER A 58 -6.43 -8.08 -10.28
N ASP A 59 -5.54 -8.91 -9.71
CA ASP A 59 -4.55 -9.71 -10.45
C ASP A 59 -3.71 -8.91 -11.47
N GLY A 60 -3.22 -7.75 -11.02
CA GLY A 60 -2.37 -6.85 -11.82
C GLY A 60 -3.12 -5.86 -12.70
N GLU A 61 -4.45 -5.96 -12.83
CA GLU A 61 -5.22 -5.01 -13.65
C GLU A 61 -5.14 -3.57 -13.11
N SER A 62 -5.05 -3.40 -11.78
CA SER A 62 -4.80 -2.10 -11.17
C SER A 62 -3.46 -1.50 -11.60
N GLU A 63 -2.39 -2.31 -11.62
CA GLU A 63 -1.08 -1.85 -12.12
C GLU A 63 -1.13 -1.46 -13.60
N LYS A 64 -1.82 -2.26 -14.43
CA LYS A 64 -1.99 -1.94 -15.86
C LYS A 64 -2.74 -0.62 -16.06
N ALA A 65 -3.79 -0.35 -15.27
CA ALA A 65 -4.53 0.91 -15.34
C ALA A 65 -3.66 2.10 -14.92
N VAL A 66 -2.93 1.99 -13.79
CA VAL A 66 -1.99 3.01 -13.33
C VAL A 66 -0.91 3.27 -14.39
N GLY A 67 -0.34 2.21 -14.97
CA GLY A 67 0.68 2.33 -16.02
C GLY A 67 0.16 3.05 -17.26
N ARG A 68 -1.06 2.74 -17.73
CA ARG A 68 -1.70 3.47 -18.85
C ARG A 68 -1.81 4.96 -18.54
N LEU A 69 -2.34 5.30 -17.35
CA LEU A 69 -2.46 6.69 -16.94
C LEU A 69 -1.11 7.41 -16.95
N VAL A 70 -0.12 6.86 -16.27
CA VAL A 70 1.22 7.50 -16.13
C VAL A 70 1.86 7.76 -17.49
N ARG A 71 1.76 6.81 -18.42
CA ARG A 71 2.32 6.97 -19.76
C ARG A 71 1.54 7.94 -20.65
N SER A 72 0.28 8.22 -20.32
CA SER A 72 -0.56 9.16 -21.08
C SER A 72 -0.46 10.61 -20.60
N ARG A 73 0.22 10.86 -19.49
CA ARG A 73 0.30 12.18 -18.84
C ARG A 73 1.71 12.76 -18.92
N SER A 74 1.80 14.08 -19.09
CA SER A 74 3.06 14.79 -19.12
C SER A 74 3.54 15.24 -17.73
N GLU A 75 2.62 15.41 -16.78
CA GLU A 75 2.94 15.77 -15.41
C GLU A 75 3.58 14.61 -14.64
N ARG A 76 4.49 14.93 -13.71
CA ARG A 76 5.14 13.92 -12.87
C ARG A 76 4.17 13.31 -11.87
N ILE A 77 3.83 12.07 -12.06
CA ILE A 77 3.04 11.22 -11.15
C ILE A 77 4.01 10.19 -10.55
N TYR A 78 4.05 10.11 -9.23
CA TYR A 78 4.81 9.08 -8.50
C TYR A 78 3.95 7.87 -8.25
N VAL A 79 4.51 6.68 -8.45
CA VAL A 79 3.80 5.41 -8.27
C VAL A 79 4.49 4.56 -7.22
N ALA A 80 3.73 4.15 -6.21
CA ALA A 80 4.09 3.07 -5.30
C ALA A 80 3.34 1.80 -5.71
N THR A 81 4.07 0.70 -5.88
CA THR A 81 3.45 -0.64 -5.97
C THR A 81 3.99 -1.55 -4.88
N LYS A 82 3.48 -2.78 -4.82
CA LYS A 82 3.84 -3.71 -3.75
C LYS A 82 4.01 -5.11 -4.31
N CYS A 83 4.90 -5.90 -3.68
CA CYS A 83 5.14 -7.30 -4.05
C CYS A 83 5.18 -8.23 -2.83
N GLY A 84 5.01 -9.52 -3.09
CA GLY A 84 5.13 -10.58 -2.09
C GLY A 84 3.81 -11.10 -1.53
N ARG A 85 2.70 -10.34 -1.63
CA ARG A 85 1.40 -10.80 -1.11
C ARG A 85 0.78 -11.95 -1.94
N ARG A 86 1.21 -12.14 -3.18
CA ARG A 86 0.79 -13.24 -4.06
C ARG A 86 1.41 -14.59 -3.71
N ILE A 87 2.39 -14.63 -2.81
CA ILE A 87 3.01 -15.89 -2.34
C ILE A 87 1.95 -16.74 -1.67
N SER A 88 1.79 -17.99 -2.14
CA SER A 88 0.83 -18.95 -1.60
C SER A 88 1.52 -20.30 -1.39
N PRO A 89 1.50 -20.87 -0.17
CA PRO A 89 1.00 -20.24 1.06
C PRO A 89 1.84 -19.03 1.46
N HIS A 90 1.19 -18.03 2.10
CA HIS A 90 1.83 -16.77 2.50
C HIS A 90 2.70 -16.95 3.76
N THR A 91 3.84 -17.58 3.58
CA THR A 91 4.80 -17.95 4.64
C THR A 91 6.17 -17.33 4.39
N ASN A 92 6.99 -17.20 5.43
CA ASN A 92 8.36 -16.70 5.30
C ASN A 92 9.20 -17.50 4.30
N ALA A 93 9.03 -18.82 4.22
CA ALA A 93 9.76 -19.67 3.28
C ALA A 93 9.51 -19.30 1.81
N GLY A 94 8.32 -18.80 1.48
CA GLY A 94 7.97 -18.36 0.13
C GLY A 94 8.66 -17.06 -0.29
N TYR A 95 9.13 -16.25 0.66
CA TYR A 95 9.85 -15.01 0.38
C TYR A 95 11.29 -15.30 0.00
N THR A 96 11.51 -15.63 -1.26
CA THR A 96 12.87 -15.83 -1.81
C THR A 96 13.25 -14.67 -2.73
N THR A 97 14.54 -14.40 -2.87
CA THR A 97 15.06 -13.36 -3.78
C THR A 97 14.60 -13.59 -5.22
N LYS A 98 14.57 -14.86 -5.68
CA LYS A 98 14.08 -15.24 -7.02
C LYS A 98 12.62 -14.88 -7.22
N VAL A 99 11.74 -15.20 -6.26
CA VAL A 99 10.30 -14.93 -6.34
C VAL A 99 10.01 -13.42 -6.29
N LEU A 100 10.66 -12.70 -5.38
CA LEU A 100 10.47 -11.25 -5.26
C LEU A 100 10.99 -10.50 -6.48
N ARG A 101 12.14 -10.88 -7.05
CA ARG A 101 12.64 -10.33 -8.31
C ARG A 101 11.61 -10.51 -9.44
N LYS A 102 11.07 -11.73 -9.57
CA LYS A 102 10.04 -12.01 -10.57
C LYS A 102 8.83 -11.06 -10.39
N TYR A 103 8.35 -10.84 -9.18
CA TYR A 103 7.21 -9.95 -8.94
C TYR A 103 7.51 -8.49 -9.28
N VAL A 104 8.72 -8.00 -9.01
CA VAL A 104 9.14 -6.66 -9.44
C VAL A 104 9.14 -6.55 -10.96
N GLU A 105 9.67 -7.55 -11.66
CA GLU A 105 9.68 -7.59 -13.13
C GLU A 105 8.27 -7.75 -13.72
N ASP A 106 7.38 -8.50 -13.06
CA ASP A 106 5.96 -8.58 -13.44
C ASP A 106 5.28 -7.21 -13.31
N SER A 107 5.53 -6.46 -12.23
CA SER A 107 5.00 -5.11 -12.01
C SER A 107 5.48 -4.13 -13.09
N LEU A 108 6.77 -4.18 -13.45
CA LEU A 108 7.31 -3.39 -14.56
C LEU A 108 6.57 -3.67 -15.87
N ARG A 109 6.35 -4.96 -16.20
CA ARG A 109 5.60 -5.37 -17.39
C ARG A 109 4.14 -4.93 -17.33
N ASN A 110 3.46 -5.12 -16.19
CA ASN A 110 2.06 -4.72 -16.02
C ASN A 110 1.88 -3.22 -16.26
N MET A 111 2.77 -2.40 -15.73
CA MET A 111 2.69 -0.95 -15.89
C MET A 111 3.28 -0.44 -17.21
N GLY A 112 4.10 -1.26 -17.90
CA GLY A 112 4.84 -0.84 -19.07
C GLY A 112 5.85 0.27 -18.74
N LEU A 113 6.53 0.15 -17.62
CA LEU A 113 7.55 1.08 -17.13
C LEU A 113 8.91 0.39 -17.09
N GLU A 114 9.98 1.14 -17.30
CA GLU A 114 11.35 0.64 -17.18
C GLU A 114 11.82 0.64 -15.71
N THR A 115 11.31 1.58 -14.91
CA THR A 115 11.71 1.77 -13.51
C THR A 115 10.47 2.03 -12.65
N LEU A 116 10.36 1.37 -11.49
CA LEU A 116 9.35 1.66 -10.47
C LEU A 116 9.87 2.74 -9.52
N ASP A 117 9.08 3.78 -9.26
CA ASP A 117 9.45 4.82 -8.29
C ASP A 117 9.63 4.26 -6.89
N LEU A 118 8.67 3.48 -6.43
CA LEU A 118 8.65 2.88 -5.10
C LEU A 118 8.04 1.47 -5.16
N ILE A 119 8.85 0.47 -4.81
CA ILE A 119 8.36 -0.89 -4.56
C ILE A 119 8.29 -1.14 -3.05
N GLN A 120 7.23 -1.78 -2.57
CA GLN A 120 7.05 -2.09 -1.16
C GLN A 120 6.88 -3.60 -0.94
N LEU A 121 7.52 -4.17 0.09
CA LEU A 121 7.16 -5.49 0.57
C LEU A 121 5.74 -5.43 1.17
N HIS A 122 4.84 -6.28 0.67
CA HIS A 122 3.40 -6.21 0.96
C HIS A 122 2.99 -7.06 2.17
N CYS A 123 3.09 -6.52 3.36
CA CYS A 123 2.73 -7.16 4.63
C CYS A 123 3.35 -8.56 4.78
N PRO A 124 4.67 -8.71 4.64
CA PRO A 124 5.32 -10.01 4.78
C PRO A 124 5.16 -10.57 6.19
N PRO A 125 5.32 -11.89 6.39
CA PRO A 125 5.49 -12.49 7.71
C PRO A 125 6.60 -11.81 8.51
N THR A 126 6.47 -11.76 9.83
CA THR A 126 7.40 -11.03 10.70
C THR A 126 8.85 -11.52 10.56
N GLU A 127 9.03 -12.81 10.39
CA GLU A 127 10.35 -13.44 10.23
C GLU A 127 11.09 -12.95 8.98
N THR A 128 10.37 -12.53 7.94
CA THR A 128 10.98 -11.99 6.72
C THR A 128 11.80 -10.73 6.99
N PHE A 129 11.43 -9.92 7.99
CA PHE A 129 12.18 -8.72 8.37
C PHE A 129 13.54 -9.02 9.03
N TYR A 130 13.83 -10.27 9.38
CA TYR A 130 15.10 -10.72 9.95
C TYR A 130 15.99 -11.40 8.91
N ARG A 131 15.67 -11.26 7.63
CA ARG A 131 16.37 -11.87 6.51
C ARG A 131 17.06 -10.80 5.65
N PRO A 132 18.32 -10.45 5.94
CA PRO A 132 19.02 -9.36 5.25
C PRO A 132 19.18 -9.60 3.75
N GLU A 133 19.23 -10.84 3.28
CA GLU A 133 19.31 -11.17 1.87
C GLU A 133 18.08 -10.73 1.08
N ILE A 134 16.90 -10.63 1.73
CA ILE A 134 15.69 -10.11 1.10
C ILE A 134 15.84 -8.62 0.83
N PHE A 135 16.40 -7.87 1.76
CA PHE A 135 16.58 -6.41 1.60
C PHE A 135 17.73 -6.11 0.62
N ALA A 136 18.82 -6.90 0.65
CA ALA A 136 19.95 -6.78 -0.28
C ALA A 136 19.54 -6.95 -1.75
N LEU A 137 18.55 -7.82 -2.04
CA LEU A 137 17.99 -7.97 -3.38
C LEU A 137 17.55 -6.61 -3.97
N PHE A 138 16.94 -5.76 -3.15
CA PHE A 138 16.42 -4.47 -3.64
C PHE A 138 17.53 -3.46 -3.90
N ASP A 139 18.70 -3.59 -3.27
CA ASP A 139 19.89 -2.83 -3.65
C ASP A 139 20.39 -3.24 -5.05
N ASP A 140 20.35 -4.52 -5.37
CA ASP A 140 20.72 -4.99 -6.70
C ASP A 140 19.71 -4.53 -7.75
N LEU A 141 18.39 -4.62 -7.48
CA LEU A 141 17.34 -4.11 -8.37
C LEU A 141 17.46 -2.60 -8.61
N LYS A 142 17.91 -1.85 -7.60
CA LYS A 142 18.20 -0.42 -7.71
C LYS A 142 19.41 -0.16 -8.60
N LYS A 143 20.51 -0.92 -8.43
CA LYS A 143 21.70 -0.82 -9.32
C LYS A 143 21.35 -1.17 -10.76
N GLU A 144 20.44 -2.11 -10.99
CA GLU A 144 19.92 -2.49 -12.30
C GLU A 144 18.96 -1.43 -12.91
N GLY A 145 18.63 -0.37 -12.18
CA GLY A 145 17.68 0.65 -12.64
C GLY A 145 16.22 0.24 -12.62
N LYS A 146 15.89 -0.94 -12.08
CA LYS A 146 14.50 -1.47 -12.05
C LYS A 146 13.62 -0.79 -11.02
N ILE A 147 14.21 -0.25 -9.96
CA ILE A 147 13.52 0.49 -8.90
C ILE A 147 14.31 1.73 -8.50
N VAL A 148 13.62 2.77 -8.02
CA VAL A 148 14.28 3.92 -7.40
C VAL A 148 14.39 3.72 -5.89
N HIS A 149 13.29 3.32 -5.24
CA HIS A 149 13.21 3.18 -3.78
C HIS A 149 12.56 1.87 -3.35
N LEU A 150 13.04 1.36 -2.20
CA LEU A 150 12.39 0.30 -1.44
C LEU A 150 11.59 0.91 -0.28
N GLY A 151 10.39 0.38 -0.06
CA GLY A 151 9.57 0.58 1.13
C GLY A 151 9.04 -0.72 1.69
N VAL A 152 8.28 -0.62 2.76
CA VAL A 152 7.54 -1.74 3.33
C VAL A 152 6.11 -1.32 3.67
N SER A 153 5.13 -2.18 3.39
CA SER A 153 3.79 -2.07 3.97
C SER A 153 3.68 -3.08 5.10
N VAL A 154 3.29 -2.63 6.28
CA VAL A 154 3.33 -3.44 7.50
C VAL A 154 1.98 -3.43 8.23
N LYS A 155 1.78 -4.42 9.10
CA LYS A 155 0.62 -4.51 10.00
C LYS A 155 0.93 -4.01 11.42
N LEU A 156 2.15 -4.23 11.87
CA LEU A 156 2.58 -4.00 13.25
C LEU A 156 3.68 -2.92 13.31
N VAL A 157 3.70 -2.18 14.42
CA VAL A 157 4.73 -1.17 14.69
C VAL A 157 6.11 -1.81 14.80
N GLU A 158 6.20 -3.00 15.40
CA GLU A 158 7.45 -3.76 15.55
C GLU A 158 8.06 -4.13 14.18
N GLN A 159 7.22 -4.50 13.22
CA GLN A 159 7.66 -4.76 11.84
C GLN A 159 8.21 -3.49 11.19
N ALA A 160 7.54 -2.34 11.40
CA ALA A 160 8.01 -1.05 10.92
C ALA A 160 9.38 -0.68 11.52
N MET A 161 9.52 -0.85 12.83
CA MET A 161 10.77 -0.57 13.55
C MET A 161 11.91 -1.45 13.06
N LYS A 162 11.66 -2.76 12.89
CA LYS A 162 12.65 -3.69 12.37
C LYS A 162 13.05 -3.38 10.92
N ALA A 163 12.08 -3.09 10.06
CA ALA A 163 12.36 -2.72 8.67
C ALA A 163 13.27 -1.48 8.55
N MET A 164 13.09 -0.49 9.43
CA MET A 164 13.90 0.73 9.43
C MET A 164 15.37 0.52 9.92
N GLU A 165 15.75 -0.66 10.35
CA GLU A 165 17.16 -1.01 10.58
C GLU A 165 17.93 -1.14 9.26
N TYR A 166 17.23 -1.46 8.15
CA TYR A 166 17.83 -1.53 6.82
C TYR A 166 17.88 -0.12 6.19
N GLU A 167 19.09 0.33 5.85
CA GLU A 167 19.31 1.68 5.32
C GLU A 167 18.61 1.94 3.98
N ASN A 168 18.39 0.90 3.18
CA ASN A 168 17.72 0.98 1.90
C ASN A 168 16.17 1.09 2.02
N VAL A 169 15.59 0.87 3.19
CA VAL A 169 14.16 1.12 3.43
C VAL A 169 13.92 2.62 3.56
N THR A 170 13.24 3.20 2.56
CA THR A 170 13.01 4.65 2.45
C THR A 170 11.63 5.07 2.91
N THR A 171 10.65 4.14 2.90
CA THR A 171 9.26 4.42 3.31
C THR A 171 8.69 3.27 4.11
N VAL A 172 7.74 3.61 4.98
CA VAL A 172 6.89 2.64 5.68
C VAL A 172 5.43 3.03 5.46
N GLN A 173 4.64 2.07 4.96
CA GLN A 173 3.19 2.18 4.88
C GLN A 173 2.56 1.41 6.04
N ILE A 174 1.79 2.10 6.88
CA ILE A 174 1.20 1.53 8.10
C ILE A 174 -0.21 2.08 8.33
N ILE A 175 -1.08 1.31 8.99
CA ILE A 175 -2.40 1.80 9.38
C ILE A 175 -2.24 2.87 10.46
N PHE A 176 -2.81 4.04 10.18
CA PHE A 176 -2.91 5.12 11.15
C PHE A 176 -4.19 5.93 10.92
N ASN A 177 -4.99 6.06 11.96
CA ASN A 177 -6.22 6.85 11.97
C ASN A 177 -6.60 7.20 13.42
N MET A 178 -7.72 7.90 13.63
CA MET A 178 -8.18 8.34 14.96
C MET A 178 -8.36 7.19 15.96
N LEU A 179 -8.70 5.98 15.45
CA LEU A 179 -8.98 4.80 16.28
C LEU A 179 -7.73 3.92 16.47
N ARG A 180 -6.66 4.13 15.69
CA ARG A 180 -5.43 3.33 15.74
C ARG A 180 -4.21 4.24 15.77
N GLN A 181 -3.83 4.67 16.97
CA GLN A 181 -2.80 5.67 17.20
C GLN A 181 -1.45 5.12 17.69
N LEU A 182 -1.33 3.82 17.92
CA LEU A 182 -0.09 3.18 18.39
C LEU A 182 1.17 3.62 17.64
N PRO A 183 1.14 3.83 16.28
CA PRO A 183 2.32 4.34 15.58
C PRO A 183 2.83 5.70 16.08
N SER A 184 1.99 6.53 16.68
CA SER A 184 2.40 7.85 17.19
C SER A 184 3.24 7.79 18.46
N GLU A 185 3.18 6.70 19.22
CA GLU A 185 3.87 6.60 20.49
C GLU A 185 5.40 6.56 20.35
N LYS A 186 5.92 5.75 19.43
CA LYS A 186 7.37 5.57 19.21
C LYS A 186 7.80 5.63 17.75
N PHE A 187 7.01 5.01 16.86
CA PHE A 187 7.41 4.81 15.48
C PHE A 187 7.63 6.14 14.73
N PHE A 188 6.72 7.11 14.84
CA PHE A 188 6.86 8.38 14.11
C PHE A 188 8.10 9.16 14.51
N ALA A 189 8.47 9.16 15.79
CA ALA A 189 9.70 9.83 16.23
C ALA A 189 10.96 9.20 15.62
N VAL A 190 11.03 7.87 15.57
CA VAL A 190 12.14 7.14 14.97
C VAL A 190 12.17 7.33 13.45
N ALA A 191 11.02 7.23 12.77
CA ALA A 191 10.92 7.45 11.32
C ALA A 191 11.38 8.87 10.95
N LYS A 192 10.98 9.89 11.72
CA LYS A 192 11.43 11.27 11.54
C LYS A 192 12.95 11.40 11.70
N LYS A 193 13.53 10.80 12.75
CA LYS A 193 14.99 10.81 12.98
C LYS A 193 15.77 10.15 11.84
N LYS A 194 15.24 9.07 11.27
CA LYS A 194 15.84 8.34 10.15
C LYS A 194 15.46 8.90 8.78
N ASN A 195 14.66 9.97 8.74
CA ASN A 195 14.10 10.56 7.51
C ASN A 195 13.39 9.52 6.63
N VAL A 196 12.68 8.56 7.23
CA VAL A 196 11.87 7.55 6.53
C VAL A 196 10.48 8.14 6.26
N GLY A 197 10.04 8.08 5.01
CA GLY A 197 8.71 8.55 4.60
C GLY A 197 7.60 7.68 5.16
N ILE A 198 6.49 8.28 5.58
CA ILE A 198 5.34 7.55 6.13
C ILE A 198 4.16 7.69 5.19
N LEU A 199 3.57 6.55 4.82
CA LEU A 199 2.34 6.43 4.09
C LEU A 199 1.26 5.86 5.03
N ALA A 200 0.31 6.72 5.45
CA ALA A 200 -0.81 6.28 6.26
C ALA A 200 -1.85 5.59 5.38
N ARG A 201 -2.16 4.33 5.66
CA ARG A 201 -3.25 3.60 4.99
C ARG A 201 -4.46 3.44 5.92
N VAL A 202 -5.64 3.18 5.33
CA VAL A 202 -6.92 3.03 6.03
C VAL A 202 -7.25 4.26 6.90
N PRO A 203 -7.08 5.50 6.40
CA PRO A 203 -7.24 6.72 7.21
C PRO A 203 -8.68 6.92 7.68
N LEU A 204 -9.66 6.35 6.98
CA LEU A 204 -11.09 6.43 7.32
C LEU A 204 -11.63 5.16 8.01
N ALA A 205 -10.76 4.28 8.53
CA ALA A 205 -11.13 3.04 9.20
C ALA A 205 -12.19 2.25 8.41
N SER A 206 -11.92 1.96 7.13
CA SER A 206 -12.82 1.25 6.20
C SER A 206 -14.20 1.91 6.02
N GLY A 207 -14.26 3.21 6.25
CA GLY A 207 -15.48 4.02 6.13
C GLY A 207 -16.16 4.37 7.45
N LEU A 208 -15.73 3.79 8.57
CA LEU A 208 -16.31 4.05 9.89
C LEU A 208 -16.24 5.55 10.25
N LEU A 209 -15.11 6.19 10.00
CA LEU A 209 -14.88 7.61 10.28
C LEU A 209 -15.56 8.58 9.28
N THR A 210 -16.38 8.08 8.35
CA THR A 210 -17.09 8.93 7.41
C THR A 210 -18.40 9.47 7.95
N GLY A 211 -18.90 8.96 9.09
CA GLY A 211 -20.21 9.27 9.65
C GLY A 211 -21.39 8.72 8.83
N LYS A 212 -21.12 7.85 7.82
CA LYS A 212 -22.18 7.27 6.96
C LYS A 212 -22.77 5.97 7.49
N PHE A 213 -22.16 5.37 8.51
CA PHE A 213 -22.59 4.09 9.06
C PHE A 213 -23.48 4.28 10.29
N SER A 214 -24.38 3.34 10.48
CA SER A 214 -25.25 3.21 11.66
C SER A 214 -25.29 1.74 12.09
N ALA A 215 -25.92 1.45 13.22
CA ALA A 215 -26.13 0.08 13.67
C ALA A 215 -26.91 -0.79 12.64
N ALA A 216 -27.77 -0.15 11.84
CA ALA A 216 -28.52 -0.80 10.77
C ALA A 216 -27.74 -0.98 9.46
N THR A 217 -26.52 -0.47 9.36
CA THR A 217 -25.72 -0.59 8.13
C THR A 217 -25.43 -2.07 7.87
N SER A 218 -25.72 -2.53 6.66
CA SER A 218 -25.36 -3.86 6.17
C SER A 218 -24.37 -3.73 5.02
N PHE A 219 -23.52 -4.73 4.84
CA PHE A 219 -22.60 -4.83 3.73
C PHE A 219 -23.07 -5.93 2.79
N ALA A 220 -23.01 -5.69 1.48
CA ALA A 220 -23.40 -6.65 0.47
C ALA A 220 -22.54 -7.92 0.55
N GLU A 221 -23.07 -9.04 0.06
CA GLU A 221 -22.29 -10.25 -0.16
C GLU A 221 -21.07 -9.94 -1.05
N GLY A 222 -19.91 -10.47 -0.67
CA GLY A 222 -18.64 -10.17 -1.33
C GLY A 222 -18.00 -8.83 -0.97
N ASP A 223 -18.62 -7.98 -0.13
CA ASP A 223 -17.96 -6.80 0.42
C ASP A 223 -16.96 -7.26 1.51
N HIS A 224 -15.70 -6.87 1.38
CA HIS A 224 -14.65 -7.21 2.33
C HIS A 224 -14.92 -6.78 3.78
N ARG A 225 -15.88 -5.90 4.01
CA ARG A 225 -16.29 -5.42 5.35
C ARG A 225 -17.33 -6.32 6.01
N ALA A 226 -18.06 -7.13 5.24
CA ALA A 226 -19.09 -8.02 5.79
C ALA A 226 -18.52 -9.02 6.80
N PRO A 227 -17.48 -9.84 6.48
CA PRO A 227 -16.88 -10.77 7.43
C PRO A 227 -16.17 -10.06 8.59
N ILE A 228 -15.69 -8.83 8.40
CA ILE A 228 -15.04 -8.05 9.45
C ILE A 228 -16.06 -7.58 10.49
N ARG A 229 -17.26 -7.15 10.05
CA ARG A 229 -18.37 -6.80 10.94
C ARG A 229 -18.82 -7.99 11.79
N ALA A 230 -18.78 -9.19 11.21
CA ALA A 230 -19.14 -10.43 11.90
C ALA A 230 -18.03 -10.99 12.81
N ASN A 231 -16.89 -10.31 12.94
CA ASN A 231 -15.68 -10.80 13.63
C ASN A 231 -15.14 -12.14 13.08
N GLU A 232 -15.49 -12.49 11.84
CA GLU A 232 -15.18 -13.79 11.24
C GLU A 232 -13.87 -13.80 10.48
N ALA A 233 -13.23 -12.64 10.26
CA ALA A 233 -12.18 -12.62 9.28
C ALA A 233 -10.87 -12.01 9.66
N PHE A 234 -9.92 -12.59 9.06
CA PHE A 234 -8.83 -12.14 8.20
C PHE A 234 -7.91 -11.08 8.78
N SER A 235 -8.45 -10.13 9.47
CA SER A 235 -7.68 -9.08 10.11
C SER A 235 -8.57 -8.26 11.04
N ASN A 236 -8.98 -8.87 12.15
CA ASN A 236 -9.63 -8.14 13.24
C ASN A 236 -8.83 -6.87 13.66
N ASN A 237 -7.58 -6.79 13.22
CA ASN A 237 -6.68 -5.66 13.48
C ASN A 237 -6.55 -4.66 12.32
N GLU A 238 -7.16 -4.86 11.16
CA GLU A 238 -6.94 -3.98 10.00
C GLU A 238 -8.15 -3.12 9.62
N ALA A 239 -9.36 -3.70 9.66
CA ALA A 239 -10.55 -2.92 9.39
C ALA A 239 -11.13 -2.31 10.68
N PHE A 240 -11.89 -1.27 10.51
CA PHE A 240 -12.48 -0.47 11.58
C PHE A 240 -11.47 -0.05 12.69
N GLY A 241 -10.19 0.05 12.33
CA GLY A 241 -9.14 0.43 13.27
C GLY A 241 -8.82 -0.62 14.34
N GLY A 242 -9.35 -1.86 14.21
CA GLY A 242 -9.23 -2.92 15.21
C GLY A 242 -10.32 -2.86 16.28
N LEU A 243 -11.32 -1.99 16.12
CA LEU A 243 -12.47 -1.92 17.00
C LEU A 243 -13.61 -2.81 16.51
N ASP A 244 -14.44 -3.25 17.45
CA ASP A 244 -15.77 -3.77 17.16
C ASP A 244 -16.60 -2.71 16.42
N PHE A 245 -17.40 -3.14 15.45
CA PHE A 245 -18.17 -2.20 14.62
C PHE A 245 -19.13 -1.35 15.45
N GLY A 246 -19.82 -1.94 16.43
CA GLY A 246 -20.74 -1.24 17.30
C GLY A 246 -20.05 -0.16 18.13
N LYS A 247 -18.92 -0.53 18.77
CA LYS A 247 -18.09 0.43 19.54
C LYS A 247 -17.51 1.55 18.69
N GLY A 248 -17.26 1.27 17.42
CA GLY A 248 -16.74 2.27 16.50
C GLY A 248 -17.78 3.28 16.01
N LEU A 249 -19.06 3.07 16.31
CA LEU A 249 -20.16 4.00 16.00
C LEU A 249 -20.46 5.00 17.14
N GLU A 250 -19.99 4.73 18.34
CA GLU A 250 -20.08 5.61 19.52
C GLU A 250 -19.09 6.77 19.43
#